data_d489c5bb193f2b814270df24b3e1335d
#
_entry.id   d489c5bb193f2b814270df24b3e1335d
#
_cell.length_a   1.000
_cell.length_b   1.000
_cell.length_c   1.000
_cell.angle_alpha   90.00
_cell.angle_beta   90.00
_cell.angle_gamma   90.00
#
_symmetry.space_group_name_H-M   'P 1'
#
loop_
_entity.id
_entity.type
_entity.pdbx_description
1 polymer ?
#
loop_
_entity_poly.entity_id
_entity_poly.type
_entity_poly.pdbx_seq_one_letter_code
_entity_poly.pdbx_strand_id
1 'polypeptide(L)'
;MGRFGFIIDMFDRYYKKYDAWYDRNKFVYFSELKAIKKVLPKRGKGLEIGVGTGRFASKLGISHGVDPSLNMIALAKKRGIKAKIAKGENLPFENNTFDYILMVITLSFVQDPKKVIGESRRVLKNNGKLIVAIVDKDSFLGKYYRRKKGVFYKHANLLSIKEVTTLLGKAGFREFIFYQTIFKTPAEIKAQEPIKKGYGQGGFVIICAGKNR
;
A
#
# COMPACT_ATOMS: atom_id res chain seq x y z
N MET A 1 -17.59 4.50 19.12
CA MET A 1 -16.33 4.38 18.33
C MET A 1 -16.67 4.31 16.85
N GLY A 2 -16.19 5.24 16.02
CA GLY A 2 -16.51 5.22 14.58
C GLY A 2 -15.78 4.07 13.85
N ARG A 3 -16.25 3.71 12.64
CA ARG A 3 -15.68 2.64 11.80
C ARG A 3 -14.13 2.68 11.70
N PHE A 4 -13.56 3.87 11.60
CA PHE A 4 -12.11 4.04 11.44
C PHE A 4 -11.34 3.73 12.73
N GLY A 5 -11.83 4.12 13.90
CA GLY A 5 -11.24 3.73 15.18
C GLY A 5 -11.21 2.22 15.36
N PHE A 6 -12.29 1.55 14.96
CA PHE A 6 -12.36 0.08 14.95
C PHE A 6 -11.31 -0.57 14.03
N ILE A 7 -11.05 0.01 12.85
CA ILE A 7 -10.02 -0.50 11.92
C ILE A 7 -8.63 -0.42 12.55
N ILE A 8 -8.29 0.72 13.18
CA ILE A 8 -7.00 0.88 13.88
C ILE A 8 -6.85 -0.17 14.98
N ASP A 9 -7.87 -0.33 15.84
CA ASP A 9 -7.84 -1.32 16.93
C ASP A 9 -7.73 -2.75 16.41
N MET A 10 -8.39 -3.05 15.29
CA MET A 10 -8.29 -4.37 14.66
C MET A 10 -6.83 -4.66 14.24
N PHE A 11 -6.17 -3.72 13.55
CA PHE A 11 -4.77 -3.88 13.15
C PHE A 11 -3.85 -3.93 14.36
N ASP A 12 -4.11 -3.12 15.38
CA ASP A 12 -3.33 -3.09 16.61
C ASP A 12 -3.45 -4.40 17.37
N ARG A 13 -4.66 -4.96 17.50
CA ARG A 13 -4.91 -6.25 18.18
C ARG A 13 -4.33 -7.43 17.42
N TYR A 14 -4.46 -7.46 16.10
CA TYR A 14 -4.10 -8.61 15.28
C TYR A 14 -2.77 -8.46 14.53
N TYR A 15 -1.88 -7.56 14.96
CA TYR A 15 -0.62 -7.26 14.28
C TYR A 15 0.29 -8.49 14.08
N LYS A 16 0.35 -9.42 15.05
CA LYS A 16 1.11 -10.66 14.91
C LYS A 16 0.52 -11.58 13.84
N LYS A 17 -0.81 -11.68 13.79
CA LYS A 17 -1.52 -12.48 12.78
C LYS A 17 -1.33 -11.89 11.38
N TYR A 18 -1.37 -10.57 11.28
CA TYR A 18 -1.06 -9.82 10.06
C TYR A 18 0.37 -10.10 9.59
N ASP A 19 1.33 -9.95 10.49
CA ASP A 19 2.74 -10.17 10.18
C ASP A 19 3.04 -11.60 9.74
N ALA A 20 2.54 -12.59 10.47
CA ALA A 20 2.70 -14.01 10.16
C ALA A 20 2.02 -14.44 8.84
N TRP A 21 1.08 -13.65 8.31
CA TRP A 21 0.46 -13.95 7.02
C TRP A 21 1.48 -13.95 5.90
N TYR A 22 2.42 -13.04 5.90
CA TYR A 22 3.47 -12.90 4.88
C TYR A 22 4.42 -14.11 4.87
N ASP A 23 4.73 -14.68 6.04
CA ASP A 23 5.58 -15.86 6.12
C ASP A 23 4.85 -17.10 5.58
N ARG A 24 3.56 -17.28 5.92
CA ARG A 24 2.72 -18.35 5.39
C ARG A 24 2.47 -18.23 3.89
N ASN A 25 2.42 -17.01 3.36
CA ASN A 25 2.14 -16.73 1.95
C ASN A 25 3.37 -16.10 1.27
N LYS A 26 4.55 -16.65 1.54
CA LYS A 26 5.83 -16.07 1.09
C LYS A 26 5.92 -15.83 -0.41
N PHE A 27 5.35 -16.70 -1.24
CA PHE A 27 5.39 -16.53 -2.69
C PHE A 27 4.48 -15.40 -3.18
N VAL A 28 3.32 -15.19 -2.55
CA VAL A 28 2.48 -14.02 -2.79
C VAL A 28 3.27 -12.76 -2.45
N TYR A 29 3.80 -12.68 -1.23
CA TYR A 29 4.56 -11.55 -0.74
C TYR A 29 5.77 -11.21 -1.63
N PHE A 30 6.55 -12.21 -2.04
CA PHE A 30 7.70 -11.98 -2.92
C PHE A 30 7.29 -11.54 -4.32
N SER A 31 6.15 -12.01 -4.84
CA SER A 31 5.60 -11.56 -6.11
C SER A 31 5.20 -10.08 -6.05
N GLU A 32 4.51 -9.67 -4.97
CA GLU A 32 4.13 -8.27 -4.70
C GLU A 32 5.36 -7.36 -4.59
N LEU A 33 6.37 -7.76 -3.79
CA LEU A 33 7.64 -7.03 -3.66
C LEU A 33 8.34 -6.84 -5.01
N LYS A 34 8.44 -7.92 -5.79
CA LYS A 34 9.10 -7.90 -7.10
C LYS A 34 8.34 -7.00 -8.09
N ALA A 35 7.02 -6.97 -8.03
CA ALA A 35 6.20 -6.10 -8.86
C ALA A 35 6.35 -4.62 -8.47
N ILE A 36 6.35 -4.29 -7.18
CA ILE A 36 6.59 -2.92 -6.69
C ILE A 36 7.97 -2.42 -7.12
N LYS A 37 9.00 -3.27 -7.05
CA LYS A 37 10.37 -2.93 -7.49
C LYS A 37 10.47 -2.49 -8.96
N LYS A 38 9.50 -2.83 -9.83
CA LYS A 38 9.50 -2.40 -11.24
C LYS A 38 9.34 -0.89 -11.40
N VAL A 39 8.72 -0.22 -10.44
CA VAL A 39 8.43 1.22 -10.48
C VAL A 39 9.10 2.01 -9.35
N LEU A 40 9.68 1.31 -8.37
CA LEU A 40 10.31 1.96 -7.23
C LEU A 40 11.60 2.68 -7.67
N PRO A 41 11.78 3.96 -7.35
CA PRO A 41 13.02 4.68 -7.64
C PRO A 41 14.22 4.01 -6.96
N LYS A 42 15.34 3.92 -7.69
CA LYS A 42 16.57 3.31 -7.16
C LYS A 42 17.25 4.16 -6.08
N ARG A 43 16.99 5.46 -6.05
CA ARG A 43 17.56 6.45 -5.13
C ARG A 43 16.49 7.43 -4.68
N GLY A 44 16.74 8.12 -3.57
CA GLY A 44 15.86 9.14 -3.04
C GLY A 44 15.29 8.76 -1.66
N LYS A 45 14.69 9.73 -1.01
CA LYS A 45 14.05 9.60 0.30
C LYS A 45 12.61 9.10 0.11
N GLY A 46 12.34 7.89 0.52
CA GLY A 46 11.02 7.27 0.42
C GLY A 46 10.24 7.30 1.72
N LEU A 47 8.91 7.33 1.60
CA LEU A 47 7.94 7.16 2.70
C LEU A 47 6.98 6.02 2.36
N GLU A 48 6.69 5.14 3.31
CA GLU A 48 5.53 4.23 3.21
C GLU A 48 4.40 4.72 4.12
N ILE A 49 3.24 5.01 3.54
CA ILE A 49 2.00 5.36 4.26
C ILE A 49 1.21 4.07 4.49
N GLY A 50 0.83 3.82 5.76
CA GLY A 50 0.30 2.52 6.18
C GLY A 50 1.41 1.48 6.22
N VAL A 51 2.56 1.82 6.82
CA VAL A 51 3.76 0.97 6.84
C VAL A 51 3.53 -0.36 7.56
N GLY A 52 2.49 -0.46 8.35
CA GLY A 52 2.17 -1.64 9.13
C GLY A 52 3.38 -2.10 9.95
N THR A 53 3.69 -3.38 9.86
CA THR A 53 4.85 -3.96 10.56
C THR A 53 6.20 -3.69 9.85
N GLY A 54 6.22 -2.92 8.77
CA GLY A 54 7.43 -2.56 8.03
C GLY A 54 7.94 -3.63 7.05
N ARG A 55 7.10 -4.62 6.71
CA ARG A 55 7.49 -5.74 5.83
C ARG A 55 7.92 -5.27 4.44
N PHE A 56 7.16 -4.36 3.83
CA PHE A 56 7.51 -3.84 2.50
C PHE A 56 8.64 -2.81 2.61
N ALA A 57 8.53 -1.81 3.48
CA ALA A 57 9.55 -0.78 3.64
C ALA A 57 10.96 -1.37 3.83
N SER A 58 11.12 -2.32 4.75
CA SER A 58 12.44 -2.92 5.06
C SER A 58 13.05 -3.68 3.86
N LYS A 59 12.26 -4.41 3.09
CA LYS A 59 12.73 -5.16 1.92
C LYS A 59 12.92 -4.31 0.67
N LEU A 60 12.30 -3.12 0.64
CA LEU A 60 12.39 -2.17 -0.46
C LEU A 60 13.39 -1.03 -0.20
N GLY A 61 14.01 -0.99 0.98
CA GLY A 61 14.97 0.06 1.34
C GLY A 61 14.31 1.42 1.64
N ILE A 62 13.01 1.43 2.00
CA ILE A 62 12.29 2.64 2.38
C ILE A 62 12.54 2.90 3.86
N SER A 63 13.16 4.03 4.19
CA SER A 63 13.60 4.32 5.55
C SER A 63 12.55 4.97 6.46
N HIS A 64 11.49 5.56 5.90
CA HIS A 64 10.45 6.27 6.66
C HIS A 64 9.10 5.60 6.49
N GLY A 65 8.30 5.60 7.57
CA GLY A 65 6.94 5.04 7.54
C GLY A 65 6.00 5.73 8.51
N VAL A 66 4.70 5.68 8.22
CA VAL A 66 3.64 6.08 9.14
C VAL A 66 2.56 5.00 9.22
N ASP A 67 2.02 4.78 10.40
CA ASP A 67 0.86 3.93 10.65
C ASP A 67 0.15 4.40 11.92
N PRO A 68 -1.18 4.34 12.02
CA PRO A 68 -1.87 4.75 13.23
C PRO A 68 -1.81 3.72 14.37
N SER A 69 -1.41 2.46 14.13
CA SER A 69 -1.32 1.40 15.14
C SER A 69 0.03 1.41 15.86
N LEU A 70 -0.02 1.46 17.19
CA LEU A 70 1.17 1.41 18.07
C LEU A 70 1.97 0.13 17.87
N ASN A 71 1.29 -1.02 17.86
CA ASN A 71 1.94 -2.33 17.75
C ASN A 71 2.56 -2.56 16.38
N MET A 72 1.93 -2.05 15.31
CA MET A 72 2.52 -2.06 13.96
C MET A 72 3.82 -1.25 13.94
N ILE A 73 3.78 -0.01 14.43
CA ILE A 73 4.96 0.88 14.48
C ILE A 73 6.09 0.28 15.31
N ALA A 74 5.79 -0.38 16.43
CA ALA A 74 6.79 -1.04 17.25
C ALA A 74 7.57 -2.12 16.45
N LEU A 75 6.88 -2.92 15.64
CA LEU A 75 7.53 -3.89 14.77
C LEU A 75 8.28 -3.24 13.60
N ALA A 76 7.72 -2.20 12.98
CA ALA A 76 8.38 -1.47 11.91
C ALA A 76 9.72 -0.87 12.39
N LYS A 77 9.76 -0.29 13.60
CA LYS A 77 10.99 0.21 14.23
C LYS A 77 12.01 -0.91 14.46
N LYS A 78 11.59 -2.09 14.92
CA LYS A 78 12.48 -3.26 15.07
C LYS A 78 13.09 -3.71 13.73
N ARG A 79 12.44 -3.41 12.60
CA ARG A 79 12.95 -3.64 11.24
C ARG A 79 13.79 -2.48 10.68
N GLY A 80 14.15 -1.52 11.52
CA GLY A 80 15.02 -0.39 11.13
C GLY A 80 14.30 0.78 10.45
N ILE A 81 12.96 0.81 10.47
CA ILE A 81 12.21 1.90 9.85
C ILE A 81 12.07 3.08 10.82
N LYS A 82 12.35 4.29 10.36
CA LYS A 82 12.05 5.55 11.07
C LYS A 82 10.54 5.80 11.02
N ALA A 83 9.80 5.02 11.82
CA ALA A 83 8.35 4.98 11.78
C ALA A 83 7.74 5.92 12.83
N LYS A 84 6.67 6.66 12.44
CA LYS A 84 5.89 7.56 13.29
C LYS A 84 4.44 7.11 13.36
N ILE A 85 3.81 7.31 14.53
CA ILE A 85 2.38 7.10 14.69
C ILE A 85 1.67 8.28 14.05
N ALA A 86 0.96 8.03 12.93
CA ALA A 86 0.18 9.05 12.24
C ALA A 86 -0.84 8.40 11.30
N LYS A 87 -1.92 9.13 11.01
CA LYS A 87 -2.88 8.79 9.96
C LYS A 87 -2.38 9.32 8.62
N GLY A 88 -2.68 8.61 7.54
CA GLY A 88 -2.33 9.07 6.18
C GLY A 88 -3.01 10.38 5.79
N GLU A 89 -4.14 10.71 6.42
CA GLU A 89 -4.91 11.95 6.26
C GLU A 89 -4.26 13.18 6.88
N ASN A 90 -3.21 13.00 7.72
CA ASN A 90 -2.49 14.09 8.38
C ASN A 90 -1.05 13.66 8.63
N LEU A 91 -0.17 13.90 7.67
CA LEU A 91 1.21 13.46 7.71
C LEU A 91 2.11 14.42 8.49
N PRO A 92 2.89 13.95 9.49
CA PRO A 92 3.75 14.77 10.33
C PRO A 92 5.09 15.11 9.64
N PHE A 93 5.00 15.59 8.40
CA PHE A 93 6.14 15.96 7.58
C PHE A 93 5.88 17.28 6.85
N GLU A 94 6.96 18.00 6.57
CA GLU A 94 6.92 19.23 5.79
C GLU A 94 6.60 18.97 4.31
N ASN A 95 6.20 20.02 3.61
CA ASN A 95 5.98 19.99 2.17
C ASN A 95 7.27 19.57 1.44
N ASN A 96 7.13 18.91 0.31
CA ASN A 96 8.25 18.58 -0.59
C ASN A 96 9.42 17.85 0.11
N THR A 97 9.11 16.91 1.02
CA THR A 97 10.10 16.18 1.82
C THR A 97 10.60 14.90 1.14
N PHE A 98 9.73 14.20 0.40
CA PHE A 98 10.01 12.86 -0.12
C PHE A 98 10.11 12.84 -1.64
N ASP A 99 11.03 12.03 -2.14
CA ASP A 99 11.21 11.80 -3.58
C ASP A 99 10.17 10.80 -4.11
N TYR A 100 9.70 9.88 -3.26
CA TYR A 100 8.62 8.95 -3.60
C TYR A 100 7.85 8.51 -2.36
N ILE A 101 6.60 8.10 -2.59
CA ILE A 101 5.71 7.53 -1.56
C ILE A 101 5.20 6.19 -2.06
N LEU A 102 5.14 5.22 -1.16
CA LEU A 102 4.52 3.91 -1.35
C LEU A 102 3.29 3.78 -0.45
N MET A 103 2.22 3.22 -0.99
CA MET A 103 1.06 2.71 -0.26
C MET A 103 0.75 1.29 -0.73
N VAL A 104 0.75 0.31 0.18
CA VAL A 104 0.41 -1.08 -0.15
C VAL A 104 -0.91 -1.45 0.51
N ILE A 105 -1.98 -1.56 -0.28
CA ILE A 105 -3.36 -1.87 0.14
C ILE A 105 -3.94 -0.83 1.13
N THR A 106 -3.20 0.18 1.48
CA THR A 106 -3.52 1.19 2.51
C THR A 106 -4.83 1.93 2.21
N LEU A 107 -5.07 2.34 0.96
CA LEU A 107 -6.27 3.09 0.56
C LEU A 107 -7.58 2.35 0.86
N SER A 108 -7.53 1.03 1.01
CA SER A 108 -8.70 0.21 1.36
C SER A 108 -9.11 0.32 2.84
N PHE A 109 -8.25 0.89 3.68
CA PHE A 109 -8.42 0.93 5.14
C PHE A 109 -8.43 2.35 5.74
N VAL A 110 -8.23 3.37 4.94
CA VAL A 110 -8.27 4.78 5.39
C VAL A 110 -9.70 5.33 5.45
N GLN A 111 -9.89 6.37 6.21
CA GLN A 111 -11.19 7.03 6.34
C GLN A 111 -11.52 7.86 5.09
N ASP A 112 -10.55 8.63 4.61
CA ASP A 112 -10.67 9.52 3.46
C ASP A 112 -9.52 9.36 2.48
N PRO A 113 -9.66 8.51 1.45
CA PRO A 113 -8.64 8.34 0.42
C PRO A 113 -8.23 9.62 -0.30
N LYS A 114 -9.16 10.58 -0.49
CA LYS A 114 -8.86 11.87 -1.14
C LYS A 114 -7.87 12.67 -0.29
N LYS A 115 -8.11 12.73 1.01
CA LYS A 115 -7.26 13.46 1.94
C LYS A 115 -5.86 12.82 2.04
N VAL A 116 -5.78 11.48 2.07
CA VAL A 116 -4.49 10.76 2.04
C VAL A 116 -3.71 11.09 0.77
N ILE A 117 -4.36 11.10 -0.40
CA ILE A 117 -3.72 11.44 -1.67
C ILE A 117 -3.29 12.91 -1.69
N GLY A 118 -4.10 13.82 -1.15
CA GLY A 118 -3.76 15.24 -0.99
C GLY A 118 -2.51 15.44 -0.12
N GLU A 119 -2.46 14.80 1.05
CA GLU A 119 -1.29 14.81 1.93
C GLU A 119 -0.06 14.19 1.27
N SER A 120 -0.25 13.09 0.52
CA SER A 120 0.84 12.49 -0.27
C SER A 120 1.41 13.49 -1.26
N ARG A 121 0.54 14.22 -1.99
CA ARG A 121 0.96 15.27 -2.92
C ARG A 121 1.70 16.41 -2.21
N ARG A 122 1.24 16.82 -1.04
CA ARG A 122 1.85 17.89 -0.25
C ARG A 122 3.28 17.55 0.15
N VAL A 123 3.51 16.34 0.68
CA VAL A 123 4.83 15.94 1.18
C VAL A 123 5.77 15.42 0.09
N LEU A 124 5.27 15.08 -1.10
CA LEU A 124 6.08 14.75 -2.27
C LEU A 124 6.76 15.99 -2.85
N LYS A 125 8.04 15.88 -3.19
CA LYS A 125 8.76 16.86 -3.99
C LYS A 125 8.15 16.99 -5.39
N ASN A 126 8.44 18.09 -6.06
CA ASN A 126 8.15 18.21 -7.49
C ASN A 126 8.89 17.10 -8.26
N ASN A 127 8.24 16.54 -9.26
CA ASN A 127 8.68 15.35 -10.01
C ASN A 127 8.79 14.06 -9.16
N GLY A 128 8.30 14.08 -7.91
CA GLY A 128 8.21 12.91 -7.05
C GLY A 128 7.18 11.90 -7.54
N LYS A 129 7.32 10.65 -7.14
CA LYS A 129 6.44 9.55 -7.57
C LYS A 129 5.56 9.04 -6.43
N LEU A 130 4.27 8.89 -6.70
CA LEU A 130 3.34 8.18 -5.85
C LEU A 130 3.10 6.78 -6.41
N ILE A 131 3.35 5.77 -5.60
CA ILE A 131 3.19 4.35 -5.93
C ILE A 131 2.08 3.79 -5.05
N VAL A 132 0.99 3.36 -5.68
CA VAL A 132 -0.17 2.78 -4.99
C VAL A 132 -0.33 1.35 -5.46
N ALA A 133 -0.21 0.40 -4.55
CA ALA A 133 -0.46 -1.01 -4.80
C ALA A 133 -1.79 -1.41 -4.16
N ILE A 134 -2.67 -2.02 -4.92
CA ILE A 134 -4.02 -2.42 -4.49
C ILE A 134 -4.33 -3.87 -4.83
N VAL A 135 -5.21 -4.45 -4.05
CA VAL A 135 -6.04 -5.57 -4.51
C VAL A 135 -7.21 -4.96 -5.27
N ASP A 136 -7.22 -5.12 -6.59
CA ASP A 136 -8.27 -4.52 -7.42
C ASP A 136 -9.64 -5.14 -7.12
N LYS A 137 -10.60 -4.27 -6.76
CA LYS A 137 -11.97 -4.63 -6.39
C LYS A 137 -12.66 -5.51 -7.42
N ASP A 138 -12.41 -5.24 -8.70
CA ASP A 138 -13.10 -5.89 -9.83
C ASP A 138 -12.40 -7.18 -10.29
N SER A 139 -11.17 -7.43 -9.80
CA SER A 139 -10.41 -8.65 -10.08
C SER A 139 -11.01 -9.89 -9.39
N PHE A 140 -10.56 -11.07 -9.84
CA PHE A 140 -10.89 -12.34 -9.17
C PHE A 140 -10.41 -12.34 -7.71
N LEU A 141 -9.25 -11.75 -7.40
CA LEU A 141 -8.68 -11.69 -6.06
C LEU A 141 -9.51 -10.78 -5.14
N GLY A 142 -9.98 -9.63 -5.64
CA GLY A 142 -10.90 -8.75 -4.91
C GLY A 142 -12.22 -9.45 -4.61
N LYS A 143 -12.78 -10.19 -5.57
CA LYS A 143 -13.98 -11.02 -5.38
C LYS A 143 -13.74 -12.13 -4.35
N TYR A 144 -12.59 -12.82 -4.43
CA TYR A 144 -12.18 -13.85 -3.49
C TYR A 144 -12.12 -13.33 -2.05
N TYR A 145 -11.42 -12.21 -1.80
CA TYR A 145 -11.31 -11.66 -0.44
C TYR A 145 -12.63 -11.15 0.13
N ARG A 146 -13.51 -10.58 -0.68
CA ARG A 146 -14.86 -10.19 -0.24
C ARG A 146 -15.72 -11.38 0.17
N ARG A 147 -15.62 -12.52 -0.54
CA ARG A 147 -16.34 -13.76 -0.19
C ARG A 147 -15.78 -14.42 1.08
N LYS A 148 -14.46 -14.48 1.19
CA LYS A 148 -13.78 -15.15 2.32
C LYS A 148 -13.98 -14.45 3.66
N LYS A 149 -14.34 -13.17 3.68
CA LYS A 149 -14.62 -12.36 4.89
C LYS A 149 -13.57 -12.52 6.01
N GLY A 150 -12.29 -12.64 5.66
CA GLY A 150 -11.18 -12.71 6.63
C GLY A 150 -11.14 -11.49 7.54
N VAL A 151 -10.50 -11.62 8.70
CA VAL A 151 -10.48 -10.59 9.77
C VAL A 151 -10.25 -9.17 9.25
N PHE A 152 -9.32 -9.00 8.30
CA PHE A 152 -8.99 -7.69 7.74
C PHE A 152 -9.93 -7.32 6.59
N TYR A 153 -10.07 -8.18 5.58
CA TYR A 153 -10.78 -7.85 4.33
C TYR A 153 -12.30 -7.68 4.48
N LYS A 154 -12.93 -8.22 5.52
CA LYS A 154 -14.36 -7.95 5.80
C LYS A 154 -14.64 -6.48 6.11
N HIS A 155 -13.62 -5.71 6.50
CA HIS A 155 -13.70 -4.28 6.82
C HIS A 155 -13.02 -3.40 5.76
N ALA A 156 -12.36 -4.00 4.76
CA ALA A 156 -11.72 -3.28 3.68
C ALA A 156 -12.76 -2.65 2.73
N ASN A 157 -12.53 -1.41 2.35
CA ASN A 157 -13.22 -0.77 1.25
C ASN A 157 -12.33 -0.87 0.01
N LEU A 158 -12.36 -2.04 -0.65
CA LEU A 158 -11.56 -2.25 -1.86
C LEU A 158 -11.95 -1.25 -2.94
N LEU A 159 -10.94 -0.68 -3.60
CA LEU A 159 -11.09 0.25 -4.72
C LEU A 159 -10.73 -0.45 -6.03
N SER A 160 -11.40 -0.05 -7.11
CA SER A 160 -11.01 -0.42 -8.46
C SER A 160 -9.87 0.47 -8.98
N ILE A 161 -9.20 0.01 -10.02
CA ILE A 161 -8.16 0.80 -10.70
C ILE A 161 -8.75 2.12 -11.20
N LYS A 162 -9.96 2.12 -11.76
CA LYS A 162 -10.65 3.32 -12.23
C LYS A 162 -10.90 4.31 -11.09
N GLU A 163 -11.35 3.85 -9.93
CA GLU A 163 -11.57 4.70 -8.76
C GLU A 163 -10.24 5.33 -8.29
N VAL A 164 -9.17 4.54 -8.18
CA VAL A 164 -7.86 5.04 -7.74
C VAL A 164 -7.28 6.02 -8.74
N THR A 165 -7.25 5.70 -10.03
CA THR A 165 -6.72 6.60 -11.07
C THR A 165 -7.50 7.90 -11.19
N THR A 166 -8.84 7.85 -10.99
CA THR A 166 -9.68 9.05 -10.94
C THR A 166 -9.31 9.93 -9.72
N LEU A 167 -9.12 9.35 -8.54
CA LEU A 167 -8.70 10.09 -7.35
C LEU A 167 -7.32 10.73 -7.55
N LEU A 168 -6.36 9.99 -8.08
CA LEU A 168 -5.01 10.47 -8.37
C LEU A 168 -5.03 11.59 -9.41
N GLY A 169 -5.77 11.42 -10.49
CA GLY A 169 -5.90 12.42 -11.56
C GLY A 169 -6.53 13.73 -11.06
N LYS A 170 -7.57 13.66 -10.21
CA LYS A 170 -8.19 14.83 -9.55
C LYS A 170 -7.22 15.54 -8.61
N ALA A 171 -6.32 14.81 -7.97
CA ALA A 171 -5.27 15.39 -7.13
C ALA A 171 -4.06 15.92 -7.92
N GLY A 172 -4.09 15.87 -9.26
CA GLY A 172 -3.04 16.43 -10.12
C GLY A 172 -1.87 15.49 -10.40
N PHE A 173 -2.00 14.21 -10.11
CA PHE A 173 -1.02 13.20 -10.56
C PHE A 173 -1.24 12.84 -12.03
N ARG A 174 -0.14 12.54 -12.75
CA ARG A 174 -0.12 12.24 -14.20
C ARG A 174 0.85 11.09 -14.49
N GLU A 175 0.97 10.70 -15.76
CA GLU A 175 1.95 9.72 -16.25
C GLU A 175 1.82 8.35 -15.56
N PHE A 176 0.63 7.77 -15.67
CA PHE A 176 0.33 6.50 -15.02
C PHE A 176 1.06 5.32 -15.66
N ILE A 177 1.79 4.57 -14.84
CA ILE A 177 2.42 3.29 -15.20
C ILE A 177 1.79 2.20 -14.37
N PHE A 178 1.45 1.08 -15.02
CA PHE A 178 0.78 -0.05 -14.37
C PHE A 178 1.60 -1.32 -14.50
N TYR A 179 1.65 -2.07 -13.40
CA TYR A 179 2.09 -3.46 -13.37
C TYR A 179 1.10 -4.29 -12.57
N GLN A 180 1.04 -5.58 -12.86
CA GLN A 180 0.17 -6.52 -12.18
C GLN A 180 0.86 -7.84 -11.91
N THR A 181 0.43 -8.50 -10.83
CA THR A 181 0.84 -9.84 -10.43
C THR A 181 -0.30 -10.53 -9.67
N ILE A 182 -0.07 -11.71 -9.16
CA ILE A 182 -1.07 -12.55 -8.48
C ILE A 182 -2.21 -12.91 -9.41
N PHE A 183 -2.03 -14.02 -10.14
CA PHE A 183 -2.99 -14.51 -11.14
C PHE A 183 -3.80 -15.71 -10.64
N LYS A 184 -3.54 -16.17 -9.41
CA LYS A 184 -4.22 -17.27 -8.73
C LYS A 184 -4.59 -16.88 -7.31
N THR A 185 -5.44 -17.64 -6.64
CA THR A 185 -5.70 -17.41 -5.22
C THR A 185 -4.47 -17.73 -4.36
N PRO A 186 -4.29 -17.11 -3.18
CA PRO A 186 -3.13 -17.36 -2.34
C PRO A 186 -2.87 -18.84 -2.00
N ALA A 187 -3.93 -19.64 -1.90
CA ALA A 187 -3.82 -21.08 -1.64
C ALA A 187 -3.23 -21.88 -2.81
N GLU A 188 -3.41 -21.41 -4.03
CA GLU A 188 -2.93 -22.05 -5.26
C GLU A 188 -1.50 -21.65 -5.61
N ILE A 189 -0.97 -20.57 -5.04
CA ILE A 189 0.36 -20.04 -5.36
C ILE A 189 1.44 -20.86 -4.66
N LYS A 190 2.22 -21.63 -5.44
CA LYS A 190 3.30 -22.49 -4.97
C LYS A 190 4.71 -21.97 -5.36
N ALA A 191 4.76 -20.93 -6.19
CA ALA A 191 5.98 -20.26 -6.64
C ALA A 191 5.72 -18.77 -6.85
N GLN A 192 6.75 -17.97 -7.07
CA GLN A 192 6.56 -16.55 -7.40
C GLN A 192 5.79 -16.41 -8.71
N GLU A 193 4.75 -15.56 -8.69
CA GLU A 193 3.94 -15.25 -9.85
C GLU A 193 4.66 -14.28 -10.81
N PRO A 194 4.37 -14.34 -12.10
CA PRO A 194 4.95 -13.43 -13.09
C PRO A 194 4.49 -11.99 -12.85
N ILE A 195 5.24 -11.04 -13.43
CA ILE A 195 4.86 -9.63 -13.46
C ILE A 195 4.55 -9.25 -14.88
N LYS A 196 3.37 -8.69 -15.11
CA LYS A 196 2.94 -8.18 -16.43
C LYS A 196 2.78 -6.67 -16.37
N LYS A 197 3.09 -5.97 -17.45
CA LYS A 197 2.75 -4.55 -17.65
C LYS A 197 1.24 -4.43 -17.87
N GLY A 198 0.64 -3.32 -17.42
CA GLY A 198 -0.80 -3.10 -17.52
C GLY A 198 -1.57 -3.69 -16.33
N TYR A 199 -2.87 -3.91 -16.51
CA TYR A 199 -3.81 -4.41 -15.49
C TYR A 199 -4.95 -5.22 -16.14
N GLY A 200 -5.88 -5.73 -15.32
CA GLY A 200 -7.10 -6.41 -15.77
C GLY A 200 -7.01 -7.95 -15.75
N GLN A 201 -5.84 -8.54 -15.52
CA GLN A 201 -5.66 -10.00 -15.40
C GLN A 201 -5.25 -10.39 -13.98
N GLY A 202 -4.26 -9.70 -13.41
CA GLY A 202 -3.76 -9.96 -12.06
C GLY A 202 -4.61 -9.31 -10.98
N GLY A 203 -4.63 -9.91 -9.79
CA GLY A 203 -5.42 -9.41 -8.67
C GLY A 203 -4.73 -8.33 -7.84
N PHE A 204 -3.40 -8.25 -7.90
CA PHE A 204 -2.61 -7.21 -7.25
C PHE A 204 -2.03 -6.29 -8.32
N VAL A 205 -2.39 -5.00 -8.25
CA VAL A 205 -2.03 -4.00 -9.26
C VAL A 205 -1.26 -2.86 -8.63
N ILE A 206 -0.15 -2.51 -9.25
CA ILE A 206 0.70 -1.36 -8.90
C ILE A 206 0.40 -0.23 -9.87
N ILE A 207 0.09 0.93 -9.33
CA ILE A 207 -0.17 2.18 -10.04
C ILE A 207 0.92 3.16 -9.62
N CYS A 208 1.79 3.55 -10.53
CA CYS A 208 2.79 4.58 -10.31
C CYS A 208 2.39 5.85 -11.08
N ALA A 209 2.40 6.99 -10.40
CA ALA A 209 2.04 8.27 -11.00
C ALA A 209 3.02 9.38 -10.59
N GLY A 210 3.30 10.31 -11.48
CA GLY A 210 4.16 11.45 -11.25
C GLY A 210 3.41 12.65 -10.66
N LYS A 211 4.04 13.38 -9.73
CA LYS A 211 3.63 14.73 -9.35
C LYS A 211 4.28 15.71 -10.29
N ASN A 212 3.52 16.24 -11.26
CA ASN A 212 3.98 17.33 -12.09
C ASN A 212 3.98 18.66 -11.31
N ARG A 213 4.73 19.62 -11.81
CA ARG A 213 4.85 20.98 -11.24
C ARG A 213 3.50 21.66 -11.06
#